data_140087d6f06a952e0873cba5c6a3be79
#
_entry.id   140087d6f06a952e0873cba5c6a3be79
#
_cell.length_a   1.000
_cell.length_b   1.000
_cell.length_c   1.000
_cell.angle_alpha   90.00
_cell.angle_beta   90.00
_cell.angle_gamma   90.00
#
_symmetry.space_group_name_H-M   'P 1'
#
loop_
_entity.id
_entity.type
_entity.pdbx_description
1 polymer ?
#
loop_
_entity_poly.entity_id
_entity_poly.type
_entity_poly.pdbx_seq_one_letter_code
_entity_poly.pdbx_strand_id
1 'polypeptide(L)'
;MKKIAHEAPLSIAPLVRELTDYDYALVHLFLKPEGEKYFKFFKDSLGMGREVILDNSAYELGDSFDPDIYYEWISKLRPTYYIVPDCPGNCEETIRRAEKWFNRPGLLERDMAFGLKTIGVVQGSTYEEIVKCYNFWKDAGVDKIAFTFYYPFYDDNKLDDNKYVSLMLNRQQLITRLLCDNVIDTTKKHHLLGCWLPQEFKFYKKEGMYDWIDSIDTSNPVLHGIEGKLYEDEGLFHKSSVKMESLMFKPAKDFIPNYDIIEGNIIKFKEFVR
;
A
#
# COMPACT_ATOMS: atom_id res chain seq x y z
N MET A 1 14.57 -9.71 1.22
CA MET A 1 13.55 -9.71 2.33
C MET A 1 12.52 -8.64 2.05
N LYS A 2 11.23 -8.97 2.06
CA LYS A 2 10.15 -8.01 1.79
C LYS A 2 10.04 -6.98 2.92
N LYS A 3 9.93 -5.70 2.56
CA LYS A 3 9.73 -4.60 3.51
C LYS A 3 8.24 -4.45 3.84
N ILE A 4 7.92 -4.12 5.08
CA ILE A 4 6.54 -3.99 5.56
C ILE A 4 6.32 -2.62 6.18
N ALA A 5 5.26 -1.92 5.75
CA ALA A 5 4.72 -0.78 6.47
C ALA A 5 3.46 -1.19 7.24
N HIS A 6 3.37 -0.77 8.48
CA HIS A 6 2.17 -0.90 9.30
C HIS A 6 1.57 0.49 9.55
N GLU A 7 0.39 0.74 8.99
CA GLU A 7 -0.33 1.97 9.30
C GLU A 7 -0.88 1.93 10.72
N ALA A 8 -0.85 3.06 11.40
CA ALA A 8 -1.31 3.20 12.78
C ALA A 8 -1.93 4.58 13.03
N PRO A 9 -2.88 4.71 13.99
CA PRO A 9 -3.31 6.01 14.49
C PRO A 9 -2.13 6.87 14.93
N LEU A 10 -2.16 8.17 14.62
CA LEU A 10 -1.03 9.09 14.84
C LEU A 10 -0.52 9.08 16.29
N SER A 11 -1.41 8.88 17.26
CA SER A 11 -1.06 8.86 18.68
C SER A 11 -0.17 7.67 19.10
N ILE A 12 -0.15 6.58 18.33
CA ILE A 12 0.69 5.40 18.55
C ILE A 12 1.67 5.13 17.40
N ALA A 13 1.59 5.89 16.33
CA ALA A 13 2.46 5.76 15.17
C ALA A 13 3.97 5.78 15.51
N PRO A 14 4.46 6.58 16.49
CA PRO A 14 5.86 6.53 16.90
C PRO A 14 6.29 5.16 17.44
N LEU A 15 5.44 4.45 18.18
CA LEU A 15 5.72 3.10 18.68
C LEU A 15 5.70 2.06 17.55
N VAL A 16 4.68 2.12 16.69
CA VAL A 16 4.56 1.22 15.54
C VAL A 16 5.71 1.42 14.57
N ARG A 17 6.23 2.65 14.41
CA ARG A 17 7.37 2.96 13.56
C ARG A 17 8.62 2.17 13.92
N GLU A 18 8.88 1.88 15.19
CA GLU A 18 10.01 1.06 15.61
C GLU A 18 9.90 -0.40 15.17
N LEU A 19 8.67 -0.83 14.88
CA LEU A 19 8.34 -2.18 14.45
C LEU A 19 8.13 -2.30 12.93
N THR A 20 8.20 -1.23 12.17
CA THR A 20 7.95 -1.20 10.72
C THR A 20 9.21 -0.85 9.92
N ASP A 21 9.32 -1.30 8.67
CA ASP A 21 10.54 -1.12 7.89
C ASP A 21 10.59 0.22 7.15
N TYR A 22 9.43 0.77 6.82
CA TYR A 22 9.24 2.07 6.18
C TYR A 22 7.88 2.64 6.59
N ASP A 23 7.64 3.91 6.29
CA ASP A 23 6.41 4.59 6.66
C ASP A 23 5.51 4.83 5.44
N TYR A 24 4.19 4.76 5.63
CA TYR A 24 3.18 4.87 4.58
C TYR A 24 2.20 5.99 4.92
N ALA A 25 2.15 7.04 4.08
CA ALA A 25 1.36 8.25 4.30
C ALA A 25 0.23 8.36 3.29
N LEU A 26 -0.96 8.77 3.74
CA LEU A 26 -2.13 9.03 2.93
C LEU A 26 -2.29 10.54 2.71
N VAL A 27 -2.25 11.03 1.47
CA VAL A 27 -2.22 12.47 1.19
C VAL A 27 -3.45 13.22 1.68
N HIS A 28 -4.65 12.61 1.59
CA HIS A 28 -5.89 13.26 2.01
C HIS A 28 -5.91 13.62 3.51
N LEU A 29 -5.12 12.93 4.32
CA LEU A 29 -5.02 13.20 5.75
C LEU A 29 -4.24 14.48 6.07
N PHE A 30 -3.42 14.98 5.16
CA PHE A 30 -2.73 16.27 5.33
C PHE A 30 -3.71 17.46 5.34
N LEU A 31 -4.90 17.31 4.76
CA LEU A 31 -5.94 18.36 4.74
C LEU A 31 -6.89 18.31 5.93
N LYS A 32 -6.78 17.32 6.82
CA LYS A 32 -7.60 17.24 8.03
C LYS A 32 -7.15 18.30 9.05
N PRO A 33 -7.99 18.66 10.04
CA PRO A 33 -7.63 19.64 11.06
C PRO A 33 -6.30 19.37 11.77
N GLU A 34 -5.97 18.10 12.03
CA GLU A 34 -4.71 17.65 12.63
C GLU A 34 -3.66 17.27 11.58
N GLY A 35 -3.89 17.56 10.31
CA GLY A 35 -3.04 17.17 9.18
C GLY A 35 -1.61 17.69 9.28
N GLU A 36 -1.39 18.85 9.92
CA GLU A 36 -0.05 19.38 10.17
C GLU A 36 0.79 18.43 11.05
N LYS A 37 0.19 17.84 12.10
CA LYS A 37 0.87 16.86 12.96
C LYS A 37 1.18 15.58 12.20
N TYR A 38 0.25 15.13 11.35
CA TYR A 38 0.42 13.97 10.50
C TYR A 38 1.54 14.20 9.48
N PHE A 39 1.56 15.33 8.80
CA PHE A 39 2.63 15.72 7.89
C PHE A 39 4.00 15.78 8.60
N LYS A 40 4.04 16.42 9.79
CA LYS A 40 5.27 16.51 10.58
C LYS A 40 5.82 15.14 10.94
N PHE A 41 4.99 14.18 11.32
CA PHE A 41 5.42 12.81 11.63
C PHE A 41 6.21 12.19 10.47
N PHE A 42 5.71 12.26 9.24
CA PHE A 42 6.42 11.71 8.07
C PHE A 42 7.64 12.55 7.67
N LYS A 43 7.57 13.86 7.87
CA LYS A 43 8.74 14.73 7.65
C LYS A 43 9.88 14.38 8.61
N ASP A 44 9.56 14.10 9.87
CA ASP A 44 10.52 13.65 10.86
C ASP A 44 11.08 12.26 10.51
N SER A 45 10.25 11.32 9.99
CA SER A 45 10.69 10.01 9.51
C SER A 45 11.72 10.12 8.39
N LEU A 46 11.48 10.99 7.41
CA LEU A 46 12.47 11.28 6.35
C LEU A 46 13.75 11.87 6.91
N GLY A 47 13.66 12.77 7.91
CA GLY A 47 14.81 13.33 8.62
C GLY A 47 15.64 12.28 9.36
N MET A 48 15.03 11.18 9.77
CA MET A 48 15.71 10.00 10.36
C MET A 48 16.30 9.05 9.31
N GLY A 49 16.18 9.36 8.02
CA GLY A 49 16.66 8.50 6.93
C GLY A 49 15.75 7.32 6.60
N ARG A 50 14.50 7.31 7.08
CA ARG A 50 13.52 6.27 6.76
C ARG A 50 12.91 6.49 5.39
N GLU A 51 12.59 5.40 4.69
CA GLU A 51 11.77 5.47 3.49
C GLU A 51 10.33 5.87 3.85
N VAL A 52 9.73 6.74 3.04
CA VAL A 52 8.31 7.10 3.12
C VAL A 52 7.69 6.93 1.75
N ILE A 53 6.58 6.20 1.69
CA ILE A 53 5.70 6.16 0.52
C ILE A 53 4.54 7.14 0.78
N LEU A 54 4.29 8.03 -0.18
CA LEU A 54 3.11 8.90 -0.19
C LEU A 54 2.07 8.34 -1.15
N ASP A 55 0.96 7.90 -0.61
CA ASP A 55 -0.19 7.38 -1.35
C ASP A 55 -1.09 8.54 -1.83
N ASN A 56 -1.66 8.40 -3.02
CA ASN A 56 -2.60 9.34 -3.61
C ASN A 56 -4.03 9.21 -3.04
N SER A 57 -4.25 8.29 -2.11
CA SER A 57 -5.52 8.03 -1.39
C SER A 57 -6.70 7.63 -2.30
N ALA A 58 -6.42 7.03 -3.45
CA ALA A 58 -7.47 6.65 -4.40
C ALA A 58 -8.47 5.64 -3.81
N TYR A 59 -8.00 4.73 -2.96
CA TYR A 59 -8.87 3.74 -2.31
C TYR A 59 -9.83 4.38 -1.30
N GLU A 60 -9.36 5.28 -0.46
CA GLU A 60 -10.14 5.94 0.59
C GLU A 60 -11.16 6.93 0.02
N LEU A 61 -10.82 7.58 -1.07
CA LEU A 61 -11.66 8.60 -1.71
C LEU A 61 -12.57 8.02 -2.80
N GLY A 62 -12.33 6.78 -3.25
CA GLY A 62 -12.98 6.20 -4.44
C GLY A 62 -12.47 6.78 -5.76
N ASP A 63 -11.56 7.74 -5.69
CA ASP A 63 -10.88 8.38 -6.81
C ASP A 63 -9.55 8.98 -6.33
N SER A 64 -8.56 9.15 -7.22
CA SER A 64 -7.30 9.76 -6.80
C SER A 64 -7.50 11.21 -6.36
N PHE A 65 -6.63 11.63 -5.45
CA PHE A 65 -6.60 12.97 -4.91
C PHE A 65 -6.38 14.02 -6.01
N ASP A 66 -6.83 15.28 -5.77
CA ASP A 66 -6.62 16.38 -6.71
C ASP A 66 -5.14 16.46 -7.13
N PRO A 67 -4.83 16.34 -8.43
CA PRO A 67 -3.44 16.21 -8.89
C PRO A 67 -2.60 17.48 -8.68
N ASP A 68 -3.21 18.67 -8.61
CA ASP A 68 -2.47 19.92 -8.40
C ASP A 68 -2.10 20.05 -6.93
N ILE A 69 -3.03 19.78 -6.03
CA ILE A 69 -2.80 19.75 -4.59
C ILE A 69 -1.82 18.61 -4.25
N TYR A 70 -1.95 17.45 -4.90
CA TYR A 70 -1.04 16.33 -4.69
C TYR A 70 0.39 16.68 -5.08
N TYR A 71 0.58 17.33 -6.23
CA TYR A 71 1.90 17.81 -6.67
C TYR A 71 2.55 18.73 -5.62
N GLU A 72 1.77 19.63 -5.01
CA GLU A 72 2.28 20.49 -3.94
C GLU A 72 2.72 19.70 -2.71
N TRP A 73 1.90 18.72 -2.26
CA TRP A 73 2.25 17.91 -1.10
C TRP A 73 3.48 17.03 -1.33
N ILE A 74 3.63 16.46 -2.52
CA ILE A 74 4.86 15.75 -2.90
C ILE A 74 6.07 16.70 -2.78
N SER A 75 5.95 17.92 -3.29
CA SER A 75 7.03 18.92 -3.25
C SER A 75 7.38 19.38 -1.83
N LYS A 76 6.39 19.47 -0.94
CA LYS A 76 6.56 19.83 0.48
C LYS A 76 7.16 18.68 1.30
N LEU A 77 6.62 17.46 1.14
CA LEU A 77 7.05 16.29 1.90
C LEU A 77 8.39 15.77 1.40
N ARG A 78 8.55 15.64 0.09
CA ARG A 78 9.68 14.99 -0.59
C ARG A 78 9.81 13.53 -0.14
N PRO A 79 8.77 12.70 -0.38
CA PRO A 79 8.79 11.30 0.03
C PRO A 79 9.84 10.52 -0.76
N THR A 80 10.22 9.33 -0.28
CA THR A 80 11.10 8.42 -1.04
C THR A 80 10.41 7.91 -2.30
N TYR A 81 9.13 7.57 -2.16
CA TYR A 81 8.26 7.15 -3.26
C TYR A 81 6.92 7.88 -3.17
N TYR A 82 6.30 8.11 -4.31
CA TYR A 82 4.90 8.50 -4.36
C TYR A 82 4.13 7.65 -5.40
N ILE A 83 2.85 7.42 -5.13
CA ILE A 83 1.97 6.71 -6.07
C ILE A 83 1.49 7.69 -7.13
N VAL A 84 1.72 7.37 -8.40
CA VAL A 84 1.23 8.17 -9.53
C VAL A 84 -0.30 8.15 -9.53
N PRO A 85 -1.00 9.27 -9.84
CA PRO A 85 -2.45 9.30 -9.89
C PRO A 85 -3.03 8.22 -10.79
N ASP A 86 -3.91 7.40 -10.22
CA ASP A 86 -4.58 6.27 -10.88
C ASP A 86 -6.11 6.36 -10.73
N CYS A 87 -6.84 5.40 -11.28
CA CYS A 87 -8.29 5.28 -11.16
C CYS A 87 -8.64 3.84 -10.80
N PRO A 88 -9.14 3.57 -9.57
CA PRO A 88 -9.46 2.22 -9.14
C PRO A 88 -10.35 1.45 -10.13
N GLY A 89 -9.92 0.27 -10.53
CA GLY A 89 -10.64 -0.62 -11.44
C GLY A 89 -10.70 -0.17 -12.91
N ASN A 90 -10.08 0.95 -13.30
CA ASN A 90 -10.16 1.51 -14.65
C ASN A 90 -8.77 1.72 -15.27
N CYS A 91 -8.41 0.81 -16.17
CA CYS A 91 -7.11 0.83 -16.87
C CYS A 91 -6.94 2.08 -17.74
N GLU A 92 -7.93 2.40 -18.60
CA GLU A 92 -7.82 3.49 -19.56
C GLU A 92 -7.68 4.85 -18.86
N GLU A 93 -8.50 5.07 -17.85
CA GLU A 93 -8.44 6.31 -17.09
C GLU A 93 -7.14 6.42 -16.28
N THR A 94 -6.62 5.30 -15.74
CA THR A 94 -5.32 5.26 -15.08
C THR A 94 -4.19 5.67 -16.03
N ILE A 95 -4.14 5.10 -17.24
CA ILE A 95 -3.17 5.44 -18.26
C ILE A 95 -3.27 6.93 -18.63
N ARG A 96 -4.48 7.42 -18.89
CA ARG A 96 -4.71 8.84 -19.24
C ARG A 96 -4.24 9.79 -18.15
N ARG A 97 -4.48 9.46 -16.87
CA ARG A 97 -4.02 10.27 -15.72
C ARG A 97 -2.51 10.25 -15.60
N ALA A 98 -1.91 9.08 -15.75
CA ALA A 98 -0.46 8.91 -15.70
C ALA A 98 0.24 9.69 -16.80
N GLU A 99 -0.25 9.63 -18.06
CA GLU A 99 0.28 10.41 -19.16
C GLU A 99 0.20 11.92 -18.90
N LYS A 100 -0.97 12.40 -18.43
CA LYS A 100 -1.14 13.80 -18.03
C LYS A 100 -0.18 14.19 -16.89
N TRP A 101 0.04 13.29 -15.93
CA TRP A 101 0.95 13.50 -14.81
C TRP A 101 2.39 13.63 -15.29
N PHE A 102 2.88 12.68 -16.07
CA PHE A 102 4.27 12.69 -16.56
C PHE A 102 4.57 13.85 -17.54
N ASN A 103 3.56 14.33 -18.26
CA ASN A 103 3.68 15.51 -19.12
C ASN A 103 3.55 16.85 -18.36
N ARG A 104 3.46 16.83 -17.02
CA ARG A 104 3.36 18.04 -16.22
C ARG A 104 4.67 18.84 -16.27
N PRO A 105 4.62 20.15 -16.59
CA PRO A 105 5.82 20.98 -16.61
C PRO A 105 6.56 20.95 -15.26
N GLY A 106 7.88 20.77 -15.30
CA GLY A 106 8.73 20.76 -14.12
C GLY A 106 8.66 19.48 -13.25
N LEU A 107 7.86 18.48 -13.63
CA LEU A 107 7.74 17.25 -12.85
C LEU A 107 9.07 16.48 -12.82
N LEU A 108 9.64 16.23 -14.00
CA LEU A 108 10.87 15.43 -14.13
C LEU A 108 12.03 16.11 -13.42
N GLU A 109 12.18 17.42 -13.62
CA GLU A 109 13.24 18.22 -12.98
C GLU A 109 13.11 18.21 -11.47
N ARG A 110 11.87 18.30 -10.96
CA ARG A 110 11.58 18.20 -9.52
C ARG A 110 11.96 16.84 -8.98
N ASP A 111 11.51 15.78 -9.64
CA ASP A 111 11.71 14.41 -9.16
C ASP A 111 13.21 14.06 -9.18
N MET A 112 13.93 14.45 -10.21
CA MET A 112 15.38 14.29 -10.27
C MET A 112 16.10 15.11 -9.19
N ALA A 113 15.72 16.39 -9.00
CA ALA A 113 16.35 17.27 -8.01
C ALA A 113 16.18 16.78 -6.58
N PHE A 114 15.07 16.11 -6.29
CA PHE A 114 14.77 15.59 -4.94
C PHE A 114 15.02 14.08 -4.78
N GLY A 115 15.43 13.39 -5.86
CA GLY A 115 15.63 11.94 -5.86
C GLY A 115 14.32 11.17 -5.60
N LEU A 116 13.19 11.72 -6.04
CA LEU A 116 11.87 11.10 -5.85
C LEU A 116 11.71 9.90 -6.78
N LYS A 117 11.00 8.90 -6.31
CA LYS A 117 10.72 7.66 -7.04
C LYS A 117 9.22 7.48 -7.19
N THR A 118 8.82 6.78 -8.25
CA THR A 118 7.42 6.59 -8.61
C THR A 118 6.95 5.16 -8.42
N ILE A 119 5.67 5.02 -8.04
CA ILE A 119 4.96 3.74 -8.00
C ILE A 119 3.75 3.84 -8.92
N GLY A 120 3.65 2.96 -9.91
CA GLY A 120 2.47 2.82 -10.77
C GLY A 120 1.57 1.71 -10.25
N VAL A 121 0.27 1.99 -10.07
CA VAL A 121 -0.70 0.99 -9.60
C VAL A 121 -1.40 0.37 -10.80
N VAL A 122 -1.32 -0.95 -10.91
CA VAL A 122 -2.04 -1.70 -11.95
C VAL A 122 -3.53 -1.65 -11.65
N GLN A 123 -4.33 -1.19 -12.62
CA GLN A 123 -5.77 -1.07 -12.52
C GLN A 123 -6.44 -1.72 -13.74
N GLY A 124 -7.63 -2.25 -13.54
CA GLY A 124 -8.43 -2.86 -14.61
C GLY A 124 -9.58 -3.70 -14.08
N SER A 125 -10.57 -3.96 -14.93
CA SER A 125 -11.77 -4.76 -14.65
C SER A 125 -11.73 -6.14 -15.31
N THR A 126 -10.73 -6.41 -16.13
CA THR A 126 -10.48 -7.70 -16.78
C THR A 126 -9.01 -8.05 -16.73
N TYR A 127 -8.69 -9.32 -17.01
CA TYR A 127 -7.29 -9.76 -17.08
C TYR A 127 -6.50 -9.02 -18.17
N GLU A 128 -7.11 -8.81 -19.32
CA GLU A 128 -6.52 -8.11 -20.48
C GLU A 128 -6.21 -6.65 -20.14
N GLU A 129 -7.10 -5.97 -19.41
CA GLU A 129 -6.86 -4.62 -18.89
C GLU A 129 -5.73 -4.58 -17.87
N ILE A 130 -5.64 -5.57 -16.97
CA ILE A 130 -4.52 -5.70 -16.02
C ILE A 130 -3.20 -5.85 -16.78
N VAL A 131 -3.13 -6.72 -17.79
CA VAL A 131 -1.93 -6.90 -18.63
C VAL A 131 -1.57 -5.60 -19.34
N LYS A 132 -2.56 -4.90 -19.92
CA LYS A 132 -2.36 -3.61 -20.59
C LYS A 132 -1.80 -2.57 -19.63
N CYS A 133 -2.42 -2.40 -18.46
CA CYS A 133 -2.00 -1.44 -17.45
C CYS A 133 -0.60 -1.76 -16.90
N TYR A 134 -0.31 -3.04 -16.65
CA TYR A 134 1.03 -3.48 -16.22
C TYR A 134 2.10 -3.11 -17.25
N ASN A 135 1.88 -3.43 -18.52
CA ASN A 135 2.83 -3.12 -19.60
C ASN A 135 3.04 -1.62 -19.73
N PHE A 136 1.97 -0.81 -19.64
CA PHE A 136 2.09 0.65 -19.59
C PHE A 136 3.05 1.11 -18.48
N TRP A 137 2.89 0.64 -17.25
CA TRP A 137 3.77 1.03 -16.15
C TRP A 137 5.22 0.55 -16.35
N LYS A 138 5.38 -0.64 -16.89
CA LYS A 138 6.71 -1.16 -17.25
C LYS A 138 7.41 -0.26 -18.26
N ASP A 139 6.72 0.16 -19.31
CA ASP A 139 7.25 0.99 -20.40
C ASP A 139 7.43 2.47 -19.97
N ALA A 140 6.56 2.98 -19.10
CA ALA A 140 6.70 4.29 -18.47
C ALA A 140 7.92 4.39 -17.53
N GLY A 141 8.53 3.26 -17.17
CA GLY A 141 9.78 3.23 -16.42
C GLY A 141 9.63 3.59 -14.94
N VAL A 142 8.46 3.41 -14.33
CA VAL A 142 8.28 3.62 -12.88
C VAL A 142 9.22 2.75 -12.06
N ASP A 143 9.61 3.23 -10.86
CA ASP A 143 10.57 2.54 -9.99
C ASP A 143 9.98 1.27 -9.35
N LYS A 144 8.67 1.27 -9.06
CA LYS A 144 7.91 0.11 -8.60
C LYS A 144 6.59 0.00 -9.34
N ILE A 145 6.10 -1.24 -9.50
CA ILE A 145 4.74 -1.52 -9.97
C ILE A 145 3.96 -2.13 -8.80
N ALA A 146 2.75 -1.64 -8.55
CA ALA A 146 1.93 -2.10 -7.43
C ALA A 146 0.69 -2.86 -7.90
N PHE A 147 0.31 -3.90 -7.13
CA PHE A 147 -0.94 -4.62 -7.27
C PHE A 147 -1.85 -4.35 -6.08
N THR A 148 -3.14 -4.08 -6.35
CA THR A 148 -4.13 -3.88 -5.29
C THR A 148 -4.60 -5.22 -4.69
N PHE A 149 -5.23 -5.15 -3.51
CA PHE A 149 -5.84 -6.33 -2.91
C PHE A 149 -7.14 -6.76 -3.60
N TYR A 150 -7.82 -5.84 -4.25
CA TYR A 150 -9.12 -6.06 -4.90
C TYR A 150 -9.13 -5.55 -6.33
N TYR A 151 -9.69 -6.34 -7.21
CA TYR A 151 -10.07 -5.96 -8.57
C TYR A 151 -11.53 -6.33 -8.81
N PRO A 152 -12.30 -5.53 -9.60
CA PRO A 152 -13.73 -5.77 -9.81
C PRO A 152 -14.07 -7.20 -10.28
N PHE A 153 -13.25 -7.78 -11.15
CA PHE A 153 -13.50 -9.14 -11.67
C PHE A 153 -13.30 -10.27 -10.62
N TYR A 154 -12.80 -9.96 -9.43
CA TYR A 154 -12.74 -10.92 -8.33
C TYR A 154 -14.13 -11.25 -7.77
N ASP A 155 -15.09 -10.34 -7.93
CA ASP A 155 -16.48 -10.57 -7.48
C ASP A 155 -17.17 -11.69 -8.24
N ASP A 156 -16.75 -11.93 -9.49
CA ASP A 156 -17.26 -13.03 -10.33
C ASP A 156 -16.53 -14.37 -10.06
N ASN A 157 -15.45 -14.35 -9.28
CA ASN A 157 -14.61 -15.52 -9.02
C ASN A 157 -14.54 -15.83 -7.51
N LYS A 158 -15.63 -16.43 -7.00
CA LYS A 158 -15.70 -16.85 -5.60
C LYS A 158 -14.89 -18.13 -5.38
N LEU A 159 -13.71 -17.99 -4.77
CA LEU A 159 -12.78 -19.11 -4.49
C LEU A 159 -12.92 -19.66 -3.07
N ASP A 160 -13.59 -18.94 -2.17
CA ASP A 160 -13.85 -19.36 -0.79
C ASP A 160 -15.15 -18.71 -0.29
N ASP A 161 -15.78 -19.33 0.72
CA ASP A 161 -16.96 -18.76 1.37
C ASP A 161 -16.61 -17.53 2.22
N ASN A 162 -15.40 -17.47 2.75
CA ASN A 162 -14.87 -16.29 3.39
C ASN A 162 -14.40 -15.28 2.34
N LYS A 163 -15.08 -14.13 2.27
CA LYS A 163 -14.79 -13.07 1.31
C LYS A 163 -13.30 -12.68 1.29
N TYR A 164 -12.67 -12.55 2.45
CA TYR A 164 -11.28 -12.09 2.54
C TYR A 164 -10.30 -13.15 2.07
N VAL A 165 -10.59 -14.41 2.36
CA VAL A 165 -9.82 -15.55 1.84
C VAL A 165 -10.00 -15.64 0.31
N SER A 166 -11.22 -15.49 -0.19
CA SER A 166 -11.48 -15.46 -1.63
C SER A 166 -10.69 -14.37 -2.34
N LEU A 167 -10.65 -13.14 -1.79
CA LEU A 167 -9.87 -12.03 -2.36
C LEU A 167 -8.36 -12.32 -2.34
N MET A 168 -7.86 -12.86 -1.24
CA MET A 168 -6.46 -13.30 -1.14
C MET A 168 -6.09 -14.32 -2.21
N LEU A 169 -6.91 -15.36 -2.38
CA LEU A 169 -6.69 -16.42 -3.37
C LEU A 169 -6.75 -15.87 -4.80
N ASN A 170 -7.68 -14.94 -5.07
CA ASN A 170 -7.77 -14.27 -6.37
C ASN A 170 -6.49 -13.48 -6.69
N ARG A 171 -5.92 -12.73 -5.73
CA ARG A 171 -4.65 -12.01 -5.95
C ARG A 171 -3.50 -12.98 -6.20
N GLN A 172 -3.42 -14.09 -5.46
CA GLN A 172 -2.43 -15.14 -5.69
C GLN A 172 -2.56 -15.75 -7.09
N GLN A 173 -3.78 -16.05 -7.53
CA GLN A 173 -4.04 -16.57 -8.89
C GLN A 173 -3.67 -15.57 -9.97
N LEU A 174 -4.05 -14.29 -9.80
CA LEU A 174 -3.71 -13.24 -10.74
C LEU A 174 -2.18 -13.11 -10.91
N ILE A 175 -1.46 -12.97 -9.79
CA ILE A 175 0.00 -12.84 -9.81
C ILE A 175 0.65 -14.06 -10.44
N THR A 176 0.18 -15.27 -10.11
CA THR A 176 0.70 -16.51 -10.68
C THR A 176 0.45 -16.56 -12.18
N ARG A 177 -0.75 -16.19 -12.64
CA ARG A 177 -1.09 -16.17 -14.07
C ARG A 177 -0.22 -15.17 -14.82
N LEU A 178 -0.08 -13.94 -14.31
CA LEU A 178 0.78 -12.92 -14.92
C LEU A 178 2.26 -13.38 -15.00
N LEU A 179 2.73 -14.12 -14.00
CA LEU A 179 4.08 -14.68 -14.01
C LEU A 179 4.22 -15.81 -15.06
N CYS A 180 3.26 -16.73 -15.13
CA CYS A 180 3.23 -17.82 -16.11
C CYS A 180 3.09 -17.30 -17.55
N ASP A 181 2.33 -16.24 -17.76
CA ASP A 181 2.17 -15.60 -19.06
C ASP A 181 3.35 -14.68 -19.44
N ASN A 182 4.43 -14.65 -18.63
CA ASN A 182 5.62 -13.81 -18.80
C ASN A 182 5.32 -12.29 -18.89
N VAL A 183 4.26 -11.83 -18.26
CA VAL A 183 3.91 -10.40 -18.16
C VAL A 183 4.79 -9.71 -17.14
N ILE A 184 4.98 -10.35 -15.95
CA ILE A 184 5.75 -9.77 -14.86
C ILE A 184 7.25 -9.71 -15.21
N ASP A 185 7.80 -8.51 -15.16
CA ASP A 185 9.24 -8.28 -15.19
C ASP A 185 9.82 -8.44 -13.78
N THR A 186 10.39 -9.60 -13.49
CA THR A 186 10.96 -9.95 -12.18
C THR A 186 12.21 -9.16 -11.83
N THR A 187 12.76 -8.38 -12.75
CA THR A 187 13.90 -7.46 -12.49
C THR A 187 13.45 -6.14 -11.86
N LYS A 188 12.17 -5.79 -12.02
CA LYS A 188 11.55 -4.62 -11.39
C LYS A 188 11.07 -4.95 -9.98
N LYS A 189 11.08 -3.95 -9.12
CA LYS A 189 10.49 -4.03 -7.78
C LYS A 189 8.98 -3.91 -7.85
N HIS A 190 8.29 -4.70 -7.03
CA HIS A 190 6.84 -4.65 -6.95
C HIS A 190 6.39 -4.41 -5.51
N HIS A 191 5.21 -3.81 -5.40
CA HIS A 191 4.54 -3.52 -4.14
C HIS A 191 3.15 -4.15 -4.10
N LEU A 192 2.79 -4.78 -2.97
CA LEU A 192 1.42 -5.27 -2.77
C LEU A 192 0.68 -4.33 -1.83
N LEU A 193 -0.33 -3.64 -2.37
CA LEU A 193 -1.17 -2.72 -1.62
C LEU A 193 -2.21 -3.47 -0.77
N GLY A 194 -2.42 -3.00 0.45
CA GLY A 194 -3.52 -3.43 1.31
C GLY A 194 -3.48 -4.92 1.69
N CYS A 195 -2.40 -5.40 2.28
CA CYS A 195 -2.26 -6.80 2.67
C CYS A 195 -3.05 -7.12 3.95
N TRP A 196 -4.27 -7.66 3.81
CA TRP A 196 -5.16 -7.89 4.97
C TRP A 196 -4.87 -9.17 5.73
N LEU A 197 -4.57 -10.25 5.01
CA LEU A 197 -4.38 -11.57 5.60
C LEU A 197 -2.91 -11.99 5.55
N PRO A 198 -2.25 -12.24 6.70
CA PRO A 198 -0.85 -12.64 6.72
C PRO A 198 -0.61 -14.00 6.04
N GLN A 199 -1.62 -14.88 6.00
CA GLN A 199 -1.55 -16.20 5.36
C GLN A 199 -1.20 -16.12 3.86
N GLU A 200 -1.53 -15.01 3.20
CA GLU A 200 -1.17 -14.78 1.81
C GLU A 200 0.32 -14.98 1.56
N PHE A 201 1.14 -14.61 2.53
CA PHE A 201 2.59 -14.64 2.38
C PHE A 201 3.20 -16.04 2.50
N LYS A 202 2.49 -17.02 3.09
CA LYS A 202 2.91 -18.43 3.01
C LYS A 202 3.09 -18.87 1.56
N PHE A 203 2.23 -18.38 0.66
CA PHE A 203 2.32 -18.66 -0.76
C PHE A 203 3.55 -17.99 -1.42
N TYR A 204 3.84 -16.74 -1.05
CA TYR A 204 4.94 -15.97 -1.64
C TYR A 204 6.32 -16.24 -1.01
N LYS A 205 6.41 -17.17 -0.05
CA LYS A 205 7.70 -17.62 0.54
C LYS A 205 8.50 -18.55 -0.33
N LYS A 206 7.95 -19.04 -1.44
CA LYS A 206 8.67 -19.95 -2.34
C LYS A 206 9.94 -19.26 -2.85
N GLU A 207 11.07 -19.75 -2.37
CA GLU A 207 12.38 -19.15 -2.58
C GLU A 207 12.68 -18.90 -4.07
N GLY A 208 13.16 -17.70 -4.37
CA GLY A 208 13.51 -17.24 -5.71
C GLY A 208 12.34 -16.86 -6.61
N MET A 209 11.14 -17.42 -6.41
CA MET A 209 10.02 -17.20 -7.34
C MET A 209 9.35 -15.84 -7.18
N TYR A 210 9.27 -15.31 -5.94
CA TYR A 210 8.56 -14.08 -5.61
C TYR A 210 9.46 -13.04 -4.93
N ASP A 211 10.78 -13.11 -5.12
CA ASP A 211 11.74 -12.18 -4.51
C ASP A 211 11.63 -10.76 -5.09
N TRP A 212 11.04 -10.63 -6.27
CA TRP A 212 10.71 -9.35 -6.91
C TRP A 212 9.60 -8.56 -6.19
N ILE A 213 8.82 -9.19 -5.30
CA ILE A 213 7.92 -8.48 -4.38
C ILE A 213 8.79 -7.83 -3.31
N ASP A 214 8.98 -6.51 -3.40
CA ASP A 214 9.91 -5.72 -2.58
C ASP A 214 9.26 -5.22 -1.29
N SER A 215 8.00 -4.78 -1.35
CA SER A 215 7.33 -4.13 -0.24
C SER A 215 5.82 -4.35 -0.20
N ILE A 216 5.24 -4.20 1.00
CA ILE A 216 3.82 -4.34 1.28
C ILE A 216 3.40 -3.35 2.35
N ASP A 217 2.12 -2.97 2.37
CA ASP A 217 1.51 -2.18 3.45
C ASP A 217 0.32 -2.90 4.07
N THR A 218 0.04 -2.61 5.32
CA THR A 218 -1.11 -3.14 6.05
C THR A 218 -1.39 -2.35 7.33
N SER A 219 -2.67 -2.14 7.64
CA SER A 219 -3.12 -1.65 8.95
C SER A 219 -3.62 -2.79 9.87
N ASN A 220 -3.82 -3.98 9.31
CA ASN A 220 -4.61 -5.04 9.96
C ASN A 220 -4.02 -5.54 11.30
N PRO A 221 -2.69 -5.77 11.44
CA PRO A 221 -2.11 -6.17 12.72
C PRO A 221 -2.35 -5.15 13.84
N VAL A 222 -2.24 -3.87 13.51
CA VAL A 222 -2.47 -2.77 14.45
C VAL A 222 -3.95 -2.69 14.85
N LEU A 223 -4.86 -2.73 13.87
CA LEU A 223 -6.30 -2.64 14.13
C LEU A 223 -6.82 -3.83 14.95
N HIS A 224 -6.36 -5.06 14.66
CA HIS A 224 -6.71 -6.22 15.48
C HIS A 224 -6.15 -6.12 16.90
N GLY A 225 -4.93 -5.57 17.05
CA GLY A 225 -4.37 -5.31 18.37
C GLY A 225 -5.19 -4.30 19.18
N ILE A 226 -5.71 -3.25 18.53
CA ILE A 226 -6.64 -2.27 19.12
C ILE A 226 -7.96 -2.95 19.54
N GLU A 227 -8.45 -3.91 18.75
CA GLU A 227 -9.63 -4.73 19.10
C GLU A 227 -9.35 -5.77 20.21
N GLY A 228 -8.10 -5.91 20.67
CA GLY A 228 -7.71 -6.92 21.64
C GLY A 228 -7.61 -8.34 21.04
N LYS A 229 -7.52 -8.48 19.72
CA LYS A 229 -7.42 -9.76 19.02
C LYS A 229 -5.97 -10.07 18.67
N LEU A 230 -5.45 -11.14 19.25
CA LEU A 230 -4.11 -11.66 18.95
C LEU A 230 -4.14 -12.56 17.72
N TYR A 231 -3.12 -12.47 16.87
CA TYR A 231 -2.93 -13.40 15.77
C TYR A 231 -2.53 -14.78 16.30
N GLU A 232 -3.29 -15.80 15.89
CA GLU A 232 -2.99 -17.21 16.13
C GLU A 232 -1.90 -17.71 15.15
N ASP A 233 -1.51 -18.99 15.27
CA ASP A 233 -0.48 -19.58 14.40
C ASP A 233 -0.86 -19.62 12.92
N GLU A 234 -2.16 -19.66 12.61
CA GLU A 234 -2.68 -19.59 11.25
C GLU A 234 -3.01 -18.16 10.79
N GLY A 235 -2.84 -17.13 11.64
CA GLY A 235 -3.28 -15.77 11.44
C GLY A 235 -4.78 -15.61 11.68
N LEU A 236 -5.33 -14.44 11.27
CA LEU A 236 -6.77 -14.17 11.34
C LEU A 236 -7.35 -14.13 9.93
N PHE A 237 -8.52 -14.78 9.75
CA PHE A 237 -9.19 -14.92 8.45
C PHE A 237 -10.23 -13.82 8.18
N HIS A 238 -10.13 -12.69 8.86
CA HIS A 238 -11.04 -11.56 8.68
C HIS A 238 -10.29 -10.23 8.79
N LYS A 239 -10.88 -9.20 8.22
CA LYS A 239 -10.43 -7.82 8.40
C LYS A 239 -10.96 -7.29 9.72
N SER A 240 -10.21 -6.39 10.37
CA SER A 240 -10.70 -5.67 11.54
C SER A 240 -12.01 -4.93 11.23
N SER A 241 -12.93 -4.91 12.19
CA SER A 241 -14.16 -4.11 12.12
C SER A 241 -13.91 -2.62 12.34
N VAL A 242 -12.79 -2.28 12.97
CA VAL A 242 -12.38 -0.90 13.24
C VAL A 242 -11.79 -0.29 11.96
N LYS A 243 -12.21 0.93 11.67
CA LYS A 243 -11.68 1.70 10.53
C LYS A 243 -10.55 2.61 10.99
N MET A 244 -9.39 2.54 10.35
CA MET A 244 -8.22 3.36 10.65
C MET A 244 -8.56 4.86 10.68
N GLU A 245 -9.31 5.34 9.67
CA GLU A 245 -9.71 6.75 9.61
C GLU A 245 -10.44 7.25 10.85
N SER A 246 -11.26 6.38 11.49
CA SER A 246 -12.00 6.75 12.69
C SER A 246 -11.12 6.94 13.92
N LEU A 247 -9.90 6.42 13.88
CA LEU A 247 -8.93 6.47 14.98
C LEU A 247 -7.74 7.38 14.69
N MET A 248 -7.50 7.73 13.42
CA MET A 248 -6.25 8.33 12.95
C MET A 248 -5.76 9.49 13.81
N PHE A 249 -6.66 10.38 14.22
CA PHE A 249 -6.32 11.56 15.02
C PHE A 249 -6.81 11.50 16.48
N LYS A 250 -7.38 10.37 16.90
CA LYS A 250 -7.82 10.22 18.29
C LYS A 250 -6.62 10.06 19.24
N PRO A 251 -6.70 10.64 20.44
CA PRO A 251 -5.73 10.34 21.49
C PRO A 251 -5.79 8.85 21.87
N ALA A 252 -4.64 8.25 22.16
CA ALA A 252 -4.55 6.81 22.51
C ALA A 252 -5.48 6.44 23.69
N LYS A 253 -5.66 7.33 24.67
CA LYS A 253 -6.57 7.15 25.81
C LYS A 253 -8.03 6.90 25.41
N ASP A 254 -8.46 7.32 24.22
CA ASP A 254 -9.84 7.23 23.76
C ASP A 254 -10.19 5.86 23.17
N PHE A 255 -9.17 5.04 22.82
CA PHE A 255 -9.37 3.70 22.32
C PHE A 255 -8.57 2.62 23.08
N ILE A 256 -7.78 3.03 24.08
CA ILE A 256 -7.02 2.17 25.01
C ILE A 256 -6.32 1.02 24.27
N PRO A 257 -5.35 1.31 23.39
CA PRO A 257 -4.68 0.28 22.61
C PRO A 257 -3.95 -0.70 23.55
N ASN A 258 -4.08 -1.98 23.28
CA ASN A 258 -3.24 -2.99 23.91
C ASN A 258 -1.94 -3.09 23.11
N TYR A 259 -0.90 -2.45 23.59
CA TYR A 259 0.40 -2.39 22.90
C TYR A 259 1.05 -3.76 22.77
N ASP A 260 0.95 -4.63 23.75
CA ASP A 260 1.56 -5.97 23.71
C ASP A 260 0.91 -6.82 22.60
N ILE A 261 -0.41 -6.71 22.44
CA ILE A 261 -1.11 -7.40 21.35
C ILE A 261 -0.77 -6.78 19.98
N ILE A 262 -0.68 -5.45 19.89
CA ILE A 262 -0.27 -4.78 18.66
C ILE A 262 1.15 -5.23 18.24
N GLU A 263 2.09 -5.19 19.18
CA GLU A 263 3.46 -5.64 18.96
C GLU A 263 3.51 -7.11 18.56
N GLY A 264 2.84 -7.98 19.31
CA GLY A 264 2.74 -9.41 19.03
C GLY A 264 2.18 -9.69 17.63
N ASN A 265 1.11 -8.99 17.23
CA ASN A 265 0.52 -9.11 15.92
C ASN A 265 1.48 -8.66 14.79
N ILE A 266 2.20 -7.56 14.98
CA ILE A 266 3.19 -7.09 14.01
C ILE A 266 4.33 -8.08 13.85
N ILE A 267 4.84 -8.61 14.96
CA ILE A 267 5.91 -9.64 14.95
C ILE A 267 5.40 -10.88 14.22
N LYS A 268 4.21 -11.35 14.56
CA LYS A 268 3.60 -12.53 13.93
C LYS A 268 3.38 -12.31 12.43
N PHE A 269 2.88 -11.13 12.02
CA PHE A 269 2.73 -10.79 10.61
C PHE A 269 4.07 -10.84 9.86
N LYS A 270 5.15 -10.33 10.49
CA LYS A 270 6.50 -10.41 9.91
C LYS A 270 6.97 -11.85 9.72
N GLU A 271 6.65 -12.76 10.65
CA GLU A 271 6.97 -14.19 10.53
C GLU A 271 6.28 -14.84 9.31
N PHE A 272 5.07 -14.41 8.97
CA PHE A 272 4.39 -14.87 7.74
C PHE A 272 5.07 -14.36 6.47
N VAL A 273 5.58 -13.14 6.48
CA VAL A 273 6.14 -12.47 5.30
C VAL A 273 7.59 -12.89 5.04
N ARG A 274 8.32 -13.14 6.08
CA ARG A 274 9.78 -13.47 6.09
C ARG A 274 10.03 -14.93 6.42
#